data_c06b63100eb869d3ee66328402f2c9df
#
_entry.id   c06b63100eb869d3ee66328402f2c9df
#
_cell.length_a   1.000
_cell.length_b   1.000
_cell.length_c   1.000
_cell.angle_alpha   90.00
_cell.angle_beta   90.00
_cell.angle_gamma   90.00
#
_symmetry.space_group_name_H-M   'P 1'
#
loop_
_entity.id
_entity.type
_entity.pdbx_description
1 polymer ?
#
loop_
_entity_poly.entity_id
_entity_poly.type
_entity_poly.pdbx_seq_one_letter_code
_entity_poly.pdbx_strand_id
1 'polypeptide(L)'
;MFSLDQDSINFFLFLKQTSIDPKFNLNNLAGEGRLDLLCRVFTNVFFISNSFRHSNLYVYFQKESILIKFIGSKLKKINPDERSIAGYLKKVFRIIMENASKNEDFLWEYLSLEDIPQKFASGILLDPNGKHIRDWKFTKDNPLLFFLGDHLGLNDNEKSFLLGYPLVSLGERELLGSQCITIIYHYIDDPVNFE
;
A
#
# COMPACT_ATOMS: atom_id res chain seq x y z
N MET A 1 -11.19 14.11 -4.59
CA MET A 1 -11.22 12.65 -4.85
C MET A 1 -10.03 12.33 -5.75
N PHE A 2 -9.15 11.42 -5.36
CA PHE A 2 -8.01 10.98 -6.19
C PHE A 2 -8.35 9.65 -6.86
N SER A 3 -7.88 9.48 -8.11
CA SER A 3 -8.07 8.28 -8.93
C SER A 3 -6.80 7.42 -8.98
N LEU A 4 -6.94 6.18 -9.44
CA LEU A 4 -5.79 5.36 -9.82
C LEU A 4 -5.03 6.04 -10.96
N ASP A 5 -3.72 6.01 -10.87
CA ASP A 5 -2.83 6.39 -11.96
C ASP A 5 -2.61 5.15 -12.84
N GLN A 6 -2.94 5.26 -14.13
CA GLN A 6 -2.88 4.13 -15.07
C GLN A 6 -1.45 3.72 -15.42
N ASP A 7 -0.52 4.67 -15.37
CA ASP A 7 0.89 4.42 -15.71
C ASP A 7 1.74 3.97 -14.53
N SER A 8 1.14 3.85 -13.34
CA SER A 8 1.82 3.52 -12.10
C SER A 8 1.38 2.17 -11.55
N ILE A 9 2.33 1.45 -10.93
CA ILE A 9 2.02 0.30 -10.09
C ILE A 9 1.50 0.81 -8.76
N ASN A 10 0.36 0.28 -8.32
CA ASN A 10 -0.31 0.72 -7.12
C ASN A 10 -0.41 -0.43 -6.12
N PHE A 11 -0.19 -0.12 -4.85
CA PHE A 11 -0.39 -1.03 -3.73
C PHE A 11 -1.41 -0.43 -2.77
N PHE A 12 -2.31 -1.26 -2.25
CA PHE A 12 -3.28 -0.88 -1.24
C PHE A 12 -3.06 -1.70 0.02
N LEU A 13 -2.70 -1.05 1.12
CA LEU A 13 -2.45 -1.68 2.41
C LEU A 13 -3.56 -1.35 3.39
N PHE A 14 -4.21 -2.39 3.93
CA PHE A 14 -5.13 -2.26 5.05
C PHE A 14 -4.35 -2.28 6.37
N LEU A 15 -4.56 -1.29 7.22
CA LEU A 15 -4.00 -1.21 8.57
C LEU A 15 -5.12 -1.16 9.61
N LYS A 16 -5.21 -2.22 10.44
CA LYS A 16 -6.26 -2.38 11.44
C LYS A 16 -5.93 -1.74 12.78
N GLN A 17 -4.68 -1.82 13.18
CA GLN A 17 -4.23 -1.43 14.52
C GLN A 17 -3.45 -0.14 14.58
N THR A 18 -2.85 0.29 13.46
CA THR A 18 -2.11 1.55 13.36
C THR A 18 -3.08 2.73 13.40
N SER A 19 -2.74 3.75 14.17
CA SER A 19 -3.50 5.01 14.25
C SER A 19 -2.75 6.16 13.61
N ILE A 20 -3.50 7.15 13.10
CA ILE A 20 -2.96 8.42 12.61
C ILE A 20 -2.72 9.35 13.80
N ASP A 21 -1.73 9.04 14.64
CA ASP A 21 -1.30 9.87 15.76
C ASP A 21 0.16 10.31 15.56
N PRO A 22 0.46 11.62 15.43
CA PRO A 22 1.85 12.09 15.28
C PRO A 22 2.69 11.98 16.56
N LYS A 23 2.11 11.57 17.69
CA LYS A 23 2.82 11.47 18.97
C LYS A 23 3.50 10.12 19.20
N PHE A 24 3.44 9.19 18.24
CA PHE A 24 4.04 7.87 18.39
C PHE A 24 5.56 7.93 18.69
N ASN A 25 6.07 6.88 19.36
CA ASN A 25 7.48 6.78 19.74
C ASN A 25 8.32 6.19 18.61
N LEU A 26 9.26 6.96 18.05
CA LEU A 26 10.19 6.54 17.01
C LEU A 26 11.11 5.37 17.39
N ASN A 27 11.26 5.09 18.69
CA ASN A 27 12.10 3.99 19.17
C ASN A 27 11.28 2.71 19.46
N ASN A 28 9.96 2.72 19.26
CA ASN A 28 9.09 1.58 19.51
C ASN A 28 7.97 1.46 18.46
N LEU A 29 8.32 1.48 17.18
CA LEU A 29 7.35 1.46 16.08
C LEU A 29 6.45 0.22 16.08
N ALA A 30 6.97 -0.93 16.53
CA ALA A 30 6.19 -2.16 16.64
C ALA A 30 5.08 -2.05 17.71
N GLY A 31 5.34 -1.36 18.82
CA GLY A 31 4.37 -1.09 19.88
C GLY A 31 3.31 -0.04 19.51
N GLU A 32 3.55 0.72 18.46
CA GLU A 32 2.67 1.78 17.95
C GLU A 32 1.72 1.25 16.85
N GLY A 33 1.01 0.17 17.15
CA GLY A 33 0.06 -0.46 16.23
C GLY A 33 0.72 -1.04 14.97
N ARG A 34 1.95 -1.51 15.08
CA ARG A 34 2.74 -2.08 13.98
C ARG A 34 3.12 -1.08 12.90
N LEU A 35 3.45 0.15 13.30
CA LEU A 35 3.95 1.18 12.37
C LEU A 35 5.26 0.75 11.67
N ASP A 36 6.05 -0.15 12.29
CA ASP A 36 7.20 -0.82 11.68
C ASP A 36 6.85 -1.54 10.37
N LEU A 37 5.67 -2.17 10.31
CA LEU A 37 5.17 -2.83 9.11
C LEU A 37 4.94 -1.81 7.98
N LEU A 38 4.31 -0.68 8.28
CA LEU A 38 4.11 0.38 7.29
C LEU A 38 5.44 0.92 6.78
N CYS A 39 6.44 1.11 7.65
CA CYS A 39 7.77 1.55 7.22
C CYS A 39 8.43 0.55 6.26
N ARG A 40 8.34 -0.76 6.54
CA ARG A 40 8.87 -1.80 5.64
C ARG A 40 8.14 -1.86 4.30
N VAL A 41 6.81 -1.76 4.32
CA VAL A 41 6.00 -1.69 3.09
C VAL A 41 6.40 -0.46 2.29
N PHE A 42 6.51 0.71 2.93
CA PHE A 42 6.93 1.95 2.29
C PHE A 42 8.29 1.81 1.60
N THR A 43 9.27 1.20 2.31
CA THR A 43 10.59 0.92 1.74
C THR A 43 10.48 0.08 0.46
N ASN A 44 9.72 -1.02 0.51
CA ASN A 44 9.65 -1.96 -0.63
C ASN A 44 8.84 -1.41 -1.80
N VAL A 45 7.86 -0.53 -1.56
CA VAL A 45 7.08 0.11 -2.64
C VAL A 45 7.92 1.15 -3.37
N PHE A 46 8.66 1.97 -2.64
CA PHE A 46 9.21 3.18 -3.24
C PHE A 46 10.70 3.13 -3.54
N PHE A 47 11.50 2.44 -2.75
CA PHE A 47 12.95 2.53 -2.93
C PHE A 47 13.50 1.51 -3.92
N ILE A 48 14.30 1.98 -4.84
CA ILE A 48 15.11 1.19 -5.75
C ILE A 48 16.52 1.78 -5.83
N SER A 49 17.52 1.06 -5.28
CA SER A 49 18.90 1.55 -5.22
C SER A 49 18.95 3.00 -4.68
N ASN A 50 19.32 3.97 -5.48
CA ASN A 50 19.49 5.38 -5.12
C ASN A 50 18.33 6.28 -5.61
N SER A 51 17.18 5.71 -5.96
CA SER A 51 16.04 6.46 -6.51
C SER A 51 14.71 5.96 -5.96
N PHE A 52 13.64 6.64 -6.32
CA PHE A 52 12.26 6.21 -6.02
C PHE A 52 11.61 5.60 -7.27
N ARG A 53 10.82 4.54 -7.06
CA ARG A 53 9.88 4.03 -8.07
C ARG A 53 8.72 4.99 -8.25
N HIS A 54 8.22 5.10 -9.49
CA HIS A 54 7.00 5.84 -9.82
C HIS A 54 5.75 5.03 -9.48
N SER A 55 5.71 4.45 -8.29
CA SER A 55 4.59 3.67 -7.79
C SER A 55 3.77 4.51 -6.81
N ASN A 56 2.56 4.08 -6.50
CA ASN A 56 1.74 4.69 -5.46
C ASN A 56 1.43 3.68 -4.36
N LEU A 57 1.37 4.17 -3.13
CA LEU A 57 0.93 3.39 -1.97
C LEU A 57 -0.31 4.03 -1.38
N TYR A 58 -1.39 3.30 -1.39
CA TYR A 58 -2.63 3.61 -0.69
C TYR A 58 -2.59 2.91 0.66
N VAL A 59 -2.75 3.66 1.74
CA VAL A 59 -2.78 3.11 3.11
C VAL A 59 -4.12 3.46 3.73
N TYR A 60 -4.91 2.43 4.03
CA TYR A 60 -6.20 2.59 4.67
C TYR A 60 -6.07 2.35 6.18
N PHE A 61 -6.25 3.40 6.93
CA PHE A 61 -6.28 3.36 8.39
C PHE A 61 -7.71 3.10 8.85
N GLN A 62 -7.99 1.86 9.19
CA GLN A 62 -9.35 1.39 9.45
C GLN A 62 -9.97 2.04 10.69
N LYS A 63 -9.17 2.33 11.72
CA LYS A 63 -9.65 2.98 12.95
C LYS A 63 -10.25 4.37 12.70
N GLU A 64 -9.65 5.12 11.83
CA GLU A 64 -10.04 6.50 11.52
C GLU A 64 -10.88 6.61 10.24
N SER A 65 -11.03 5.50 9.49
CA SER A 65 -11.63 5.49 8.14
C SER A 65 -10.97 6.53 7.22
N ILE A 66 -9.63 6.57 7.25
CA ILE A 66 -8.84 7.49 6.44
C ILE A 66 -8.00 6.71 5.45
N LEU A 67 -8.07 7.12 4.20
CA LEU A 67 -7.21 6.67 3.12
C LEU A 67 -6.14 7.72 2.83
N ILE A 68 -4.87 7.30 2.84
CA ILE A 68 -3.73 8.13 2.43
C ILE A 68 -3.12 7.52 1.17
N LYS A 69 -2.96 8.33 0.12
CA LYS A 69 -2.20 7.99 -1.09
C LYS A 69 -0.83 8.66 -1.03
N PHE A 70 0.24 7.89 -0.97
CA PHE A 70 1.61 8.37 -1.17
C PHE A 70 1.99 8.24 -2.64
N ILE A 71 2.61 9.27 -3.20
CA ILE A 71 2.92 9.40 -4.64
C ILE A 71 4.42 9.30 -4.84
N GLY A 72 4.92 8.15 -5.31
CA GLY A 72 6.35 7.87 -5.41
C GLY A 72 7.12 8.88 -6.25
N SER A 73 6.57 9.34 -7.37
CA SER A 73 7.19 10.34 -8.24
C SER A 73 7.35 11.72 -7.60
N LYS A 74 6.69 11.96 -6.44
CA LYS A 74 6.74 13.23 -5.70
C LYS A 74 7.56 13.15 -4.41
N LEU A 75 7.91 11.94 -3.96
CA LEU A 75 8.71 11.73 -2.76
C LEU A 75 10.11 12.33 -2.92
N LYS A 76 10.58 13.00 -1.88
CA LYS A 76 11.92 13.62 -1.85
C LYS A 76 12.50 13.58 -0.44
N LYS A 77 13.82 13.43 -0.34
CA LYS A 77 14.56 13.59 0.92
C LYS A 77 14.13 12.64 2.04
N ILE A 78 13.78 11.40 1.70
CA ILE A 78 13.50 10.32 2.64
C ILE A 78 14.55 9.24 2.41
N ASN A 79 15.15 8.71 3.47
CA ASN A 79 16.06 7.58 3.40
C ASN A 79 15.33 6.25 3.59
N PRO A 80 15.84 5.12 3.06
CA PRO A 80 15.18 3.81 3.11
C PRO A 80 15.33 3.11 4.48
N ASP A 81 15.45 3.86 5.55
CA ASP A 81 15.50 3.35 6.92
C ASP A 81 14.20 3.65 7.68
N GLU A 82 13.84 2.79 8.62
CA GLU A 82 12.60 2.89 9.40
C GLU A 82 12.46 4.24 10.12
N ARG A 83 13.56 4.79 10.63
CA ARG A 83 13.52 6.04 11.40
C ARG A 83 13.24 7.25 10.51
N SER A 84 13.83 7.29 9.32
CA SER A 84 13.59 8.35 8.33
C SER A 84 12.15 8.32 7.84
N ILE A 85 11.65 7.11 7.49
CA ILE A 85 10.28 6.92 7.03
C ILE A 85 9.29 7.25 8.15
N ALA A 86 9.51 6.77 9.38
CA ALA A 86 8.66 7.09 10.52
C ALA A 86 8.63 8.60 10.82
N GLY A 87 9.77 9.28 10.69
CA GLY A 87 9.85 10.74 10.81
C GLY A 87 9.01 11.47 9.75
N TYR A 88 9.02 10.96 8.51
CA TYR A 88 8.16 11.45 7.44
C TYR A 88 6.68 11.19 7.74
N LEU A 89 6.31 9.97 8.14
CA LEU A 89 4.94 9.62 8.53
C LEU A 89 4.43 10.50 9.68
N LYS A 90 5.30 10.81 10.66
CA LYS A 90 4.96 11.71 11.77
C LYS A 90 4.55 13.10 11.28
N LYS A 91 5.26 13.62 10.26
CA LYS A 91 4.91 14.88 9.61
C LYS A 91 3.58 14.78 8.86
N VAL A 92 3.38 13.69 8.10
CA VAL A 92 2.12 13.43 7.37
C VAL A 92 0.93 13.40 8.34
N PHE A 93 1.02 12.61 9.42
CA PHE A 93 -0.05 12.48 10.40
C PHE A 93 -0.38 13.83 11.07
N ARG A 94 0.64 14.64 11.37
CA ARG A 94 0.41 15.99 11.92
C ARG A 94 -0.39 16.85 10.95
N ILE A 95 -0.03 16.87 9.67
CA ILE A 95 -0.72 17.63 8.63
C ILE A 95 -2.19 17.21 8.50
N ILE A 96 -2.46 15.90 8.55
CA ILE A 96 -3.82 15.36 8.51
C ILE A 96 -4.62 15.78 9.74
N MET A 97 -4.05 15.62 10.93
CA MET A 97 -4.71 16.00 12.20
C MET A 97 -5.00 17.49 12.31
N GLU A 98 -4.14 18.31 11.77
CA GLU A 98 -4.33 19.79 11.69
C GLU A 98 -5.25 20.21 10.54
N ASN A 99 -5.74 19.25 9.73
CA ASN A 99 -6.52 19.49 8.53
C ASN A 99 -5.87 20.53 7.60
N ALA A 100 -4.54 20.54 7.59
CA ALA A 100 -3.75 21.50 6.83
C ALA A 100 -3.76 21.15 5.33
N SER A 101 -3.50 22.15 4.51
CA SER A 101 -3.61 22.09 3.05
C SER A 101 -2.70 21.04 2.41
N LYS A 102 -3.13 20.60 1.23
CA LYS A 102 -2.54 19.55 0.38
C LYS A 102 -1.02 19.65 0.24
N ASN A 103 -0.35 18.53 0.44
CA ASN A 103 1.03 18.35 0.01
C ASN A 103 1.08 17.74 -1.40
N GLU A 104 2.20 17.91 -2.08
CA GLU A 104 2.39 17.34 -3.43
C GLU A 104 2.68 15.83 -3.38
N ASP A 105 3.30 15.35 -2.31
CA ASP A 105 3.83 13.99 -2.14
C ASP A 105 2.81 13.00 -1.55
N PHE A 106 1.71 13.50 -0.96
CA PHE A 106 0.59 12.66 -0.52
C PHE A 106 -0.75 13.38 -0.62
N LEU A 107 -1.81 12.57 -0.73
CA LEU A 107 -3.22 12.98 -0.67
C LEU A 107 -3.92 12.16 0.41
N TRP A 108 -4.97 12.70 1.00
CA TRP A 108 -5.77 11.94 1.95
C TRP A 108 -7.24 12.31 1.88
N GLU A 109 -8.11 11.39 2.30
CA GLU A 109 -9.56 11.59 2.40
C GLU A 109 -10.17 10.62 3.40
N TYR A 110 -11.36 10.95 3.89
CA TYR A 110 -12.20 9.99 4.59
C TYR A 110 -12.83 9.03 3.59
N LEU A 111 -12.80 7.74 3.90
CA LEU A 111 -13.35 6.68 3.05
C LEU A 111 -13.90 5.57 3.94
N SER A 112 -15.15 5.18 3.74
CA SER A 112 -15.69 4.00 4.41
C SER A 112 -15.15 2.72 3.75
N LEU A 113 -15.16 1.60 4.49
CA LEU A 113 -14.70 0.32 3.96
C LEU A 113 -15.57 -0.13 2.76
N GLU A 114 -16.87 0.13 2.85
CA GLU A 114 -17.86 -0.21 1.83
C GLU A 114 -17.67 0.55 0.50
N ASP A 115 -17.06 1.74 0.57
CA ASP A 115 -16.85 2.58 -0.62
C ASP A 115 -15.55 2.23 -1.38
N ILE A 116 -14.70 1.37 -0.80
CA ILE A 116 -13.44 0.95 -1.44
C ILE A 116 -13.67 0.33 -2.83
N PRO A 117 -14.61 -0.61 -3.04
CA PRO A 117 -14.85 -1.20 -4.37
C PRO A 117 -15.36 -0.20 -5.40
N GLN A 118 -16.18 0.76 -5.00
CA GLN A 118 -16.64 1.82 -5.90
C GLN A 118 -15.51 2.76 -6.33
N LYS A 119 -14.60 3.02 -5.41
CA LYS A 119 -13.46 3.90 -5.66
C LYS A 119 -12.38 3.23 -6.52
N PHE A 120 -12.18 1.94 -6.32
CA PHE A 120 -11.15 1.13 -6.99
C PHE A 120 -11.83 0.01 -7.77
N ALA A 121 -12.39 0.36 -8.94
CA ALA A 121 -13.17 -0.59 -9.76
C ALA A 121 -12.35 -1.79 -10.30
N SER A 122 -11.01 -1.70 -10.29
CA SER A 122 -10.11 -2.78 -10.70
C SER A 122 -8.99 -2.95 -9.66
N GLY A 123 -8.54 -4.19 -9.50
CA GLY A 123 -7.45 -4.53 -8.59
C GLY A 123 -7.23 -6.03 -8.54
N ILE A 124 -6.20 -6.45 -7.84
CA ILE A 124 -5.78 -7.84 -7.66
C ILE A 124 -5.69 -8.10 -6.16
N LEU A 125 -6.41 -9.10 -5.69
CA LEU A 125 -6.34 -9.53 -4.30
C LEU A 125 -5.29 -10.64 -4.16
N LEU A 126 -4.34 -10.47 -3.26
CA LEU A 126 -3.39 -11.53 -2.94
C LEU A 126 -4.05 -12.55 -2.01
N ASP A 127 -4.16 -13.78 -2.48
CA ASP A 127 -4.73 -14.91 -1.74
C ASP A 127 -4.00 -16.21 -2.12
N PRO A 128 -3.65 -17.09 -1.17
CA PRO A 128 -2.98 -18.37 -1.47
C PRO A 128 -3.76 -19.27 -2.43
N ASN A 129 -5.09 -19.14 -2.48
CA ASN A 129 -5.96 -19.92 -3.35
C ASN A 129 -6.12 -19.31 -4.76
N GLY A 130 -5.45 -18.19 -5.04
CA GLY A 130 -5.48 -17.53 -6.34
C GLY A 130 -4.65 -18.25 -7.40
N LYS A 131 -4.75 -17.77 -8.64
CA LYS A 131 -3.88 -18.19 -9.73
C LYS A 131 -2.44 -17.78 -9.41
N HIS A 132 -1.48 -18.68 -9.61
CA HIS A 132 -0.08 -18.36 -9.29
C HIS A 132 0.43 -17.20 -10.15
N ILE A 133 1.16 -16.26 -9.57
CA ILE A 133 1.63 -15.04 -10.25
C ILE A 133 2.47 -15.34 -11.51
N ARG A 134 3.23 -16.45 -11.55
CA ARG A 134 4.01 -16.88 -12.73
C ARG A 134 3.13 -17.17 -13.96
N ASP A 135 1.88 -17.57 -13.71
CA ASP A 135 0.91 -17.93 -14.74
C ASP A 135 -0.04 -16.75 -15.05
N TRP A 136 0.17 -15.63 -14.34
CA TRP A 136 -0.60 -14.41 -14.55
C TRP A 136 0.04 -13.56 -15.64
N LYS A 137 -0.79 -13.01 -16.51
CA LYS A 137 -0.36 -12.01 -17.50
C LYS A 137 -0.91 -10.66 -17.12
N PHE A 138 -0.04 -9.70 -17.03
CA PHE A 138 -0.42 -8.32 -16.79
C PHE A 138 -0.77 -7.63 -18.11
N THR A 139 -1.76 -6.76 -18.08
CA THR A 139 -2.14 -5.92 -19.22
C THR A 139 -1.76 -4.48 -18.93
N LYS A 140 -1.27 -3.77 -19.94
CA LYS A 140 -0.93 -2.34 -19.79
C LYS A 140 -2.16 -1.43 -19.79
N ASP A 141 -3.31 -1.95 -20.23
CA ASP A 141 -4.54 -1.18 -20.39
C ASP A 141 -5.29 -0.92 -19.06
N ASN A 142 -4.93 -1.63 -18.00
CA ASN A 142 -5.55 -1.46 -16.69
C ASN A 142 -4.52 -1.08 -15.63
N PRO A 143 -4.86 -0.15 -14.73
CA PRO A 143 -3.97 0.20 -13.63
C PRO A 143 -3.76 -1.03 -12.74
N LEU A 144 -2.49 -1.37 -12.49
CA LEU A 144 -2.14 -2.46 -11.59
C LEU A 144 -2.31 -1.96 -10.14
N LEU A 145 -3.26 -2.55 -9.42
CA LEU A 145 -3.50 -2.31 -8.00
C LEU A 145 -3.52 -3.64 -7.26
N PHE A 146 -2.63 -3.81 -6.28
CA PHE A 146 -2.54 -5.00 -5.43
C PHE A 146 -3.03 -4.71 -4.02
N PHE A 147 -4.03 -5.46 -3.57
CA PHE A 147 -4.53 -5.38 -2.20
C PHE A 147 -3.73 -6.27 -1.25
N LEU A 148 -3.28 -5.69 -0.16
CA LEU A 148 -2.46 -6.31 0.88
C LEU A 148 -3.13 -6.12 2.25
N GLY A 149 -3.17 -7.18 3.05
CA GLY A 149 -3.47 -7.08 4.49
C GLY A 149 -2.25 -6.67 5.31
N ASP A 150 -2.50 -6.28 6.56
CA ASP A 150 -1.45 -6.15 7.56
C ASP A 150 -1.00 -7.53 8.09
N HIS A 151 -0.31 -7.56 9.24
CA HIS A 151 0.16 -8.80 9.88
C HIS A 151 -0.97 -9.73 10.37
N LEU A 152 -2.21 -9.27 10.38
CA LEU A 152 -3.40 -10.06 10.70
C LEU A 152 -4.11 -10.60 9.43
N GLY A 153 -3.58 -10.30 8.26
CA GLY A 153 -4.22 -10.61 6.97
C GLY A 153 -5.51 -9.80 6.74
N LEU A 154 -6.32 -10.21 5.80
CA LEU A 154 -7.66 -9.66 5.59
C LEU A 154 -8.68 -10.55 6.31
N ASN A 155 -9.57 -9.95 7.09
CA ASN A 155 -10.68 -10.68 7.72
C ASN A 155 -11.82 -10.92 6.71
N ASP A 156 -12.83 -11.74 7.11
CA ASP A 156 -13.92 -12.12 6.22
C ASP A 156 -14.76 -10.92 5.75
N ASN A 157 -14.93 -9.90 6.60
CA ASN A 157 -15.63 -8.67 6.23
C ASN A 157 -14.86 -7.89 5.17
N GLU A 158 -13.55 -7.69 5.36
CA GLU A 158 -12.69 -7.03 4.35
C GLU A 158 -12.67 -7.80 3.05
N LYS A 159 -12.56 -9.14 3.10
CA LYS A 159 -12.63 -10.00 1.92
C LYS A 159 -13.98 -9.90 1.22
N SER A 160 -15.08 -9.77 1.95
CA SER A 160 -16.43 -9.68 1.37
C SER A 160 -16.60 -8.45 0.47
N PHE A 161 -15.97 -7.32 0.81
CA PHE A 161 -15.97 -6.12 -0.05
C PHE A 161 -15.04 -6.26 -1.25
N LEU A 162 -14.06 -7.16 -1.18
CA LEU A 162 -13.12 -7.43 -2.27
C LEU A 162 -13.53 -8.66 -3.12
N LEU A 163 -14.75 -9.21 -2.91
CA LEU A 163 -15.31 -10.25 -3.76
C LEU A 163 -15.52 -9.69 -5.18
N GLY A 164 -14.92 -10.32 -6.16
CA GLY A 164 -15.00 -9.87 -7.56
C GLY A 164 -13.68 -9.39 -8.12
N TYR A 165 -12.70 -9.09 -7.26
CA TYR A 165 -11.33 -8.92 -7.74
C TYR A 165 -10.68 -10.28 -8.02
N PRO A 166 -9.88 -10.39 -9.09
CA PRO A 166 -9.13 -11.60 -9.35
C PRO A 166 -8.16 -11.90 -8.22
N LEU A 167 -8.02 -13.19 -7.90
CA LEU A 167 -7.13 -13.69 -6.87
C LEU A 167 -5.79 -14.12 -7.48
N VAL A 168 -4.69 -13.64 -6.91
CA VAL A 168 -3.33 -14.02 -7.30
C VAL A 168 -2.58 -14.58 -6.12
N SER A 169 -1.96 -15.75 -6.30
CA SER A 169 -1.10 -16.40 -5.30
C SER A 169 0.38 -16.13 -5.59
N LEU A 170 1.13 -15.82 -4.55
CA LEU A 170 2.59 -15.73 -4.58
C LEU A 170 3.28 -17.02 -4.12
N GLY A 171 2.50 -18.07 -3.85
CA GLY A 171 2.94 -19.37 -3.36
C GLY A 171 2.15 -19.80 -2.13
N GLU A 172 2.50 -20.98 -1.59
CA GLU A 172 1.76 -21.61 -0.47
C GLU A 172 2.07 -21.02 0.91
N ARG A 173 3.17 -20.27 1.03
CA ARG A 173 3.60 -19.72 2.32
C ARG A 173 3.00 -18.35 2.56
N GLU A 174 2.59 -18.09 3.80
CA GLU A 174 2.25 -16.76 4.23
C GLU A 174 3.50 -15.87 4.23
N LEU A 175 3.39 -14.73 3.56
CA LEU A 175 4.46 -13.77 3.39
C LEU A 175 4.11 -12.45 4.08
N LEU A 176 5.13 -11.75 4.54
CA LEU A 176 4.94 -10.36 4.97
C LEU A 176 4.57 -9.48 3.77
N GLY A 177 3.73 -8.46 3.95
CA GLY A 177 3.34 -7.55 2.87
C GLY A 177 4.53 -6.96 2.11
N SER A 178 5.63 -6.63 2.81
CA SER A 178 6.87 -6.16 2.18
C SER A 178 7.54 -7.21 1.28
N GLN A 179 7.47 -8.50 1.63
CA GLN A 179 7.96 -9.60 0.79
C GLN A 179 7.06 -9.80 -0.43
N CYS A 180 5.74 -9.71 -0.26
CA CYS A 180 4.80 -9.74 -1.38
C CYS A 180 5.14 -8.68 -2.43
N ILE A 181 5.39 -7.45 -2.02
CA ILE A 181 5.75 -6.34 -2.91
C ILE A 181 7.03 -6.66 -3.69
N THR A 182 8.05 -7.19 -3.03
CA THR A 182 9.31 -7.56 -3.68
C THR A 182 9.11 -8.62 -4.77
N ILE A 183 8.30 -9.65 -4.48
CA ILE A 183 7.98 -10.69 -5.45
C ILE A 183 7.17 -10.13 -6.61
N ILE A 184 6.16 -9.31 -6.34
CA ILE A 184 5.33 -8.67 -7.37
C ILE A 184 6.22 -7.85 -8.32
N TYR A 185 7.13 -7.03 -7.78
CA TYR A 185 8.05 -6.27 -8.64
C TYR A 185 8.97 -7.15 -9.46
N HIS A 186 9.46 -8.28 -8.92
CA HIS A 186 10.26 -9.22 -9.68
C HIS A 186 9.53 -9.70 -10.95
N TYR A 187 8.21 -9.95 -10.86
CA TYR A 187 7.41 -10.37 -12.01
C TYR A 187 7.03 -9.21 -12.92
N ILE A 188 6.76 -8.03 -12.38
CA ILE A 188 6.37 -6.85 -13.18
C ILE A 188 7.57 -6.24 -13.90
N ASP A 189 8.76 -6.28 -13.31
CA ASP A 189 9.98 -5.76 -13.94
C ASP A 189 10.44 -6.63 -15.13
N ASP A 190 9.89 -7.84 -15.31
CA ASP A 190 10.17 -8.70 -16.46
C ASP A 190 9.11 -8.47 -17.58
N PRO A 191 9.52 -7.91 -18.74
CA PRO A 191 8.60 -7.61 -19.85
C PRO A 191 7.85 -8.83 -20.41
N VAL A 192 8.39 -10.04 -20.21
CA VAL A 192 7.76 -11.29 -20.69
C VAL A 192 6.40 -11.56 -20.02
N ASN A 193 6.16 -10.97 -18.85
CA ASN A 193 4.92 -11.16 -18.11
C ASN A 193 3.78 -10.22 -18.51
N PHE A 194 3.99 -9.37 -19.53
CA PHE A 194 2.96 -8.48 -20.08
C PHE A 194 2.43 -9.00 -21.42
N GLU A 195 1.12 -8.80 -21.63
CA GLU A 195 0.43 -8.97 -22.91
C GLU A 195 0.24 -7.64 -23.63
#